data_eacb0070464fbd0e484129336cf3928d
#
_entry.id   eacb0070464fbd0e484129336cf3928d
#
_cell.length_a   1.000
_cell.length_b   1.000
_cell.length_c   1.000
_cell.angle_alpha   90.00
_cell.angle_beta   90.00
_cell.angle_gamma   90.00
#
_symmetry.space_group_name_H-M   'P 1'
#
loop_
_entity.id
_entity.type
_entity.pdbx_description
1 polymer ?
#
loop_
_entity_poly.entity_id
_entity_poly.type
_entity_poly.pdbx_seq_one_letter_code
_entity_poly.pdbx_strand_id
1 'polypeptide(L)'
;MALSYAVRDQMMTYWLDTPRHPRKEVAYLSAEFLIGPQLNNNLISLGIRDEAKQALSEYDHSLEEILDVAEEPGLGNGGLGRLAACYMESLASLKVPATGYGIRYKYGIFKQLIKDNQQVEITDNWLHGEWPWELCQPDESVHVGFGGRVENYVSDRGNYRVRWVPDEQVIAVPY
;
A
#
# COMPACT_ATOMS: atom_id res chain seq x y z
N MET A 1 -11.67 10.68 9.29
CA MET A 1 -10.44 10.29 10.02
C MET A 1 -10.72 9.39 11.21
N ALA A 2 -11.49 9.78 12.25
CA ALA A 2 -11.73 8.93 13.43
C ALA A 2 -12.25 7.52 13.08
N LEU A 3 -13.25 7.42 12.20
CA LEU A 3 -13.74 6.13 11.72
C LEU A 3 -12.64 5.29 11.06
N SER A 4 -11.81 5.88 10.22
CA SER A 4 -10.72 5.16 9.54
C SER A 4 -9.69 4.60 10.53
N TYR A 5 -9.37 5.35 11.58
CA TYR A 5 -8.49 4.85 12.64
C TYR A 5 -9.15 3.72 13.44
N ALA A 6 -10.44 3.83 13.78
CA ALA A 6 -11.16 2.74 14.47
C ALA A 6 -11.19 1.45 13.63
N VAL A 7 -11.41 1.57 12.32
CA VAL A 7 -11.37 0.45 11.37
C VAL A 7 -9.96 -0.15 11.30
N ARG A 8 -8.92 0.71 11.19
CA ARG A 8 -7.53 0.25 11.19
C ARG A 8 -7.19 -0.51 12.47
N ASP A 9 -7.60 -0.02 13.63
CA ASP A 9 -7.32 -0.69 14.90
C ASP A 9 -7.92 -2.10 14.97
N GLN A 10 -9.10 -2.30 14.38
CA GLN A 10 -9.68 -3.64 14.21
C GLN A 10 -8.85 -4.52 13.26
N MET A 11 -8.36 -3.96 12.15
CA MET A 11 -7.49 -4.68 11.22
C MET A 11 -6.18 -5.12 11.88
N MET A 12 -5.62 -4.28 12.76
CA MET A 12 -4.36 -4.58 13.45
C MET A 12 -4.43 -5.85 14.28
N THR A 13 -5.59 -6.24 14.83
CA THR A 13 -5.75 -7.50 15.56
C THR A 13 -5.45 -8.70 14.66
N TYR A 14 -5.97 -8.69 13.43
CA TYR A 14 -5.71 -9.76 12.45
C TYR A 14 -4.27 -9.72 11.94
N TRP A 15 -3.70 -8.53 11.76
CA TRP A 15 -2.32 -8.39 11.32
C TRP A 15 -1.32 -8.95 12.35
N LEU A 16 -1.55 -8.69 13.64
CA LEU A 16 -0.72 -9.22 14.72
C LEU A 16 -0.81 -10.74 14.86
N ASP A 17 -1.97 -11.33 14.54
CA ASP A 17 -2.18 -12.78 14.55
C ASP A 17 -1.62 -13.49 13.30
N THR A 18 -1.24 -12.73 12.26
CA THR A 18 -0.67 -13.30 11.04
C THR A 18 0.77 -13.74 11.27
N PRO A 19 1.14 -15.00 10.92
CA PRO A 19 2.51 -15.47 11.04
C PRO A 19 3.46 -14.60 10.22
N ARG A 20 4.49 -14.05 10.86
CA ARG A 20 5.48 -13.19 10.20
C ARG A 20 6.32 -13.90 9.13
N HIS A 21 6.46 -15.22 9.23
CA HIS A 21 7.25 -16.03 8.31
C HIS A 21 6.49 -17.31 7.92
N PRO A 22 5.50 -17.20 7.02
CA PRO A 22 4.84 -18.38 6.48
C PRO A 22 5.83 -19.26 5.71
N ARG A 23 5.59 -20.57 5.64
CA ARG A 23 6.48 -21.50 4.93
C ARG A 23 6.60 -21.21 3.43
N LYS A 24 5.55 -20.66 2.85
CA LYS A 24 5.50 -20.18 1.46
C LYS A 24 4.69 -18.91 1.42
N GLU A 25 5.20 -17.92 0.73
CA GLU A 25 4.59 -16.63 0.54
C GLU A 25 4.71 -16.24 -0.93
N VAL A 26 3.71 -15.56 -1.45
CA VAL A 26 3.73 -14.95 -2.77
C VAL A 26 4.20 -13.50 -2.64
N ALA A 27 5.32 -13.17 -3.27
CA ALA A 27 5.76 -11.79 -3.44
C ALA A 27 5.24 -11.26 -4.79
N TYR A 28 4.29 -10.34 -4.76
CA TYR A 28 3.74 -9.72 -5.96
C TYR A 28 4.37 -8.34 -6.18
N LEU A 29 5.23 -8.22 -7.18
CA LEU A 29 5.95 -6.99 -7.51
C LEU A 29 5.19 -6.23 -8.60
N SER A 30 4.81 -4.99 -8.32
CA SER A 30 4.19 -4.10 -9.30
C SER A 30 4.63 -2.65 -9.08
N ALA A 31 4.81 -1.91 -10.18
CA ALA A 31 5.01 -0.47 -10.12
C ALA A 31 3.71 0.28 -9.77
N GLU A 32 2.56 -0.35 -9.95
CA GLU A 32 1.24 0.26 -9.73
C GLU A 32 0.33 -0.67 -8.95
N PHE A 33 -0.44 -0.11 -8.02
CA PHE A 33 -1.52 -0.79 -7.31
C PHE A 33 -2.75 0.13 -7.26
N LEU A 34 -3.74 -0.12 -8.11
CA LEU A 34 -5.00 0.62 -8.15
C LEU A 34 -6.04 -0.11 -7.30
N ILE A 35 -5.92 0.02 -5.99
CA ILE A 35 -6.69 -0.76 -5.01
C ILE A 35 -8.14 -0.28 -4.92
N GLY A 36 -8.38 1.02 -5.04
CA GLY A 36 -9.70 1.61 -4.88
C GLY A 36 -9.96 2.12 -3.45
N PRO A 37 -11.23 2.46 -3.12
CA PRO A 37 -11.59 3.06 -1.83
C PRO A 37 -11.41 2.08 -0.69
N GLN A 38 -10.50 2.40 0.23
CA GLN A 38 -10.12 1.49 1.30
C GLN A 38 -11.13 1.46 2.44
N LEU A 39 -11.68 2.60 2.86
CA LEU A 39 -12.57 2.66 4.02
C LEU A 39 -13.79 1.76 3.86
N ASN A 40 -14.51 1.87 2.75
CA ASN A 40 -15.70 1.06 2.51
C ASN A 40 -15.35 -0.44 2.35
N ASN A 41 -14.28 -0.74 1.61
CA ASN A 41 -13.82 -2.12 1.44
C ASN A 41 -13.46 -2.77 2.79
N ASN A 42 -12.76 -2.06 3.66
CA ASN A 42 -12.37 -2.55 4.97
C ASN A 42 -13.58 -2.75 5.90
N LEU A 43 -14.56 -1.84 5.88
CA LEU A 43 -15.81 -2.00 6.63
C LEU A 43 -16.58 -3.26 6.21
N ILE A 44 -16.66 -3.52 4.90
CA ILE A 44 -17.31 -4.71 4.36
C ILE A 44 -16.52 -5.97 4.73
N SER A 45 -15.21 -5.96 4.55
CA SER A 45 -14.35 -7.13 4.81
C SER A 45 -14.32 -7.53 6.28
N LEU A 46 -14.41 -6.55 7.18
CA LEU A 46 -14.52 -6.79 8.63
C LEU A 46 -15.94 -7.15 9.07
N GLY A 47 -16.96 -6.97 8.20
CA GLY A 47 -18.36 -7.21 8.53
C GLY A 47 -18.96 -6.22 9.54
N ILE A 48 -18.41 -4.99 9.65
CA ILE A 48 -18.81 -3.96 10.63
C ILE A 48 -19.44 -2.72 9.98
N ARG A 49 -19.88 -2.82 8.73
CA ARG A 49 -20.42 -1.66 8.00
C ARG A 49 -21.71 -1.13 8.62
N ASP A 50 -22.58 -2.02 9.06
CA ASP A 50 -23.86 -1.64 9.66
C ASP A 50 -23.66 -1.05 11.06
N GLU A 51 -22.76 -1.59 11.84
CA GLU A 51 -22.36 -1.05 13.16
C GLU A 51 -21.76 0.35 13.00
N ALA A 52 -20.89 0.54 12.01
CA ALA A 52 -20.32 1.85 11.72
C ALA A 52 -21.41 2.87 11.31
N LYS A 53 -22.37 2.45 10.49
CA LYS A 53 -23.50 3.29 10.09
C LYS A 53 -24.37 3.68 11.30
N GLN A 54 -24.67 2.72 12.17
CA GLN A 54 -25.44 2.98 13.38
C GLN A 54 -24.69 3.94 14.32
N ALA A 55 -23.40 3.69 14.60
CA ALA A 55 -22.60 4.54 15.45
C ALA A 55 -22.51 5.99 14.93
N LEU A 56 -22.36 6.19 13.63
CA LEU A 56 -22.33 7.51 13.03
C LEU A 56 -23.68 8.24 13.14
N SER A 57 -24.79 7.52 13.02
CA SER A 57 -26.13 8.10 13.15
C SER A 57 -26.42 8.66 14.54
N GLU A 58 -25.76 8.13 15.59
CA GLU A 58 -25.86 8.66 16.96
C GLU A 58 -25.23 10.05 17.12
N TYR A 59 -24.39 10.45 16.16
CA TYR A 59 -23.71 11.75 16.10
C TYR A 59 -24.20 12.62 14.93
N ASP A 60 -25.36 12.32 14.37
CA ASP A 60 -25.94 13.03 13.21
C ASP A 60 -25.06 13.02 11.96
N HIS A 61 -24.27 11.94 11.74
CA HIS A 61 -23.45 11.76 10.56
C HIS A 61 -23.95 10.61 9.68
N SER A 62 -23.84 10.80 8.36
CA SER A 62 -24.11 9.76 7.36
C SER A 62 -22.82 9.03 6.98
N LEU A 63 -22.85 7.69 7.00
CA LEU A 63 -21.72 6.90 6.49
C LEU A 63 -21.49 7.17 5.00
N GLU A 64 -22.55 7.30 4.23
CA GLU A 64 -22.49 7.56 2.80
C GLU A 64 -21.76 8.87 2.50
N GLU A 65 -22.09 9.96 3.23
CA GLU A 65 -21.41 11.26 3.08
C GLU A 65 -19.91 11.18 3.44
N ILE A 66 -19.56 10.39 4.46
CA ILE A 66 -18.15 10.18 4.83
C ILE A 66 -17.41 9.39 3.74
N LEU A 67 -18.04 8.38 3.14
CA LEU A 67 -17.45 7.58 2.07
C LEU A 67 -17.25 8.41 0.80
N ASP A 68 -18.15 9.34 0.49
CA ASP A 68 -18.04 10.21 -0.68
C ASP A 68 -16.85 11.20 -0.62
N VAL A 69 -16.42 11.56 0.59
CA VAL A 69 -15.26 12.44 0.79
C VAL A 69 -13.98 11.67 1.15
N ALA A 70 -14.06 10.34 1.27
CA ALA A 70 -12.89 9.52 1.54
C ALA A 70 -11.93 9.55 0.34
N GLU A 71 -10.69 9.92 0.60
CA GLU A 71 -9.69 9.98 -0.46
C GLU A 71 -9.24 8.57 -0.87
N GLU A 72 -8.99 8.43 -2.17
CA GLU A 72 -8.40 7.26 -2.81
C GLU A 72 -7.12 7.68 -3.49
N PRO A 73 -5.95 7.09 -3.16
CA PRO A 73 -4.71 7.46 -3.80
C PRO A 73 -4.65 6.92 -5.23
N GLY A 74 -4.34 7.78 -6.18
CA GLY A 74 -4.16 7.43 -7.59
C GLY A 74 -2.82 6.74 -7.86
N LEU A 75 -2.60 5.55 -7.30
CA LEU A 75 -1.34 4.79 -7.42
C LEU A 75 -1.34 3.76 -8.56
N GLY A 76 -2.21 3.95 -9.53
CA GLY A 76 -2.29 3.16 -10.75
C GLY A 76 -3.05 3.91 -11.82
N ASN A 77 -2.81 3.57 -13.10
CA ASN A 77 -3.40 4.27 -14.24
C ASN A 77 -4.41 3.41 -15.03
N GLY A 78 -4.27 2.10 -14.99
CA GLY A 78 -5.09 1.23 -15.82
C GLY A 78 -4.89 -0.25 -15.52
N GLY A 79 -4.77 -1.06 -16.57
CA GLY A 79 -4.74 -2.52 -16.46
C GLY A 79 -3.65 -3.08 -15.56
N LEU A 80 -2.45 -2.49 -15.55
CA LEU A 80 -1.35 -2.96 -14.71
C LEU A 80 -1.70 -2.83 -13.22
N GLY A 81 -2.11 -1.63 -12.80
CA GLY A 81 -2.45 -1.37 -11.39
C GLY A 81 -3.73 -2.11 -10.95
N ARG A 82 -4.74 -2.19 -11.83
CA ARG A 82 -5.96 -2.94 -11.51
C ARG A 82 -5.74 -4.45 -11.47
N LEU A 83 -4.88 -4.99 -12.34
CA LEU A 83 -4.49 -6.40 -12.29
C LEU A 83 -3.85 -6.76 -10.95
N ALA A 84 -2.91 -5.93 -10.48
CA ALA A 84 -2.28 -6.11 -9.17
C ALA A 84 -3.32 -6.15 -8.04
N ALA A 85 -4.26 -5.20 -8.02
CA ALA A 85 -5.35 -5.17 -7.04
C ALA A 85 -6.20 -6.44 -7.07
N CYS A 86 -6.63 -6.90 -8.26
CA CYS A 86 -7.43 -8.10 -8.41
C CYS A 86 -6.69 -9.37 -7.96
N TYR A 87 -5.39 -9.48 -8.25
CA TYR A 87 -4.59 -10.62 -7.78
C TYR A 87 -4.44 -10.60 -6.25
N MET A 88 -4.18 -9.46 -5.64
CA MET A 88 -4.08 -9.36 -4.19
C MET A 88 -5.39 -9.74 -3.50
N GLU A 89 -6.54 -9.28 -4.00
CA GLU A 89 -7.86 -9.69 -3.50
C GLU A 89 -8.12 -11.19 -3.67
N SER A 90 -7.75 -11.75 -4.82
CA SER A 90 -7.90 -13.19 -5.07
C SER A 90 -7.03 -14.02 -4.13
N LEU A 91 -5.78 -13.62 -3.91
CA LEU A 91 -4.87 -14.28 -2.97
C LEU A 91 -5.41 -14.23 -1.54
N ALA A 92 -5.93 -13.08 -1.11
CA ALA A 92 -6.57 -12.91 0.19
C ALA A 92 -7.81 -13.82 0.33
N SER A 93 -8.69 -13.85 -0.68
CA SER A 93 -9.89 -14.69 -0.68
C SER A 93 -9.57 -16.19 -0.60
N LEU A 94 -8.48 -16.59 -1.24
CA LEU A 94 -7.97 -17.97 -1.21
C LEU A 94 -7.13 -18.28 0.04
N LYS A 95 -6.95 -17.31 0.92
CA LYS A 95 -6.11 -17.41 2.14
C LYS A 95 -4.67 -17.84 1.82
N VAL A 96 -4.14 -17.36 0.71
CA VAL A 96 -2.74 -17.54 0.33
C VAL A 96 -1.92 -16.41 0.93
N PRO A 97 -0.91 -16.68 1.75
CA PRO A 97 -0.02 -15.64 2.25
C PRO A 97 0.66 -14.91 1.10
N ALA A 98 0.48 -13.61 1.03
CA ALA A 98 0.99 -12.79 -0.05
C ALA A 98 1.32 -11.38 0.43
N THR A 99 2.41 -10.83 -0.11
CA THR A 99 2.80 -9.44 0.08
C THR A 99 2.95 -8.76 -1.28
N GLY A 100 2.24 -7.65 -1.47
CA GLY A 100 2.42 -6.79 -2.64
C GLY A 100 3.55 -5.79 -2.38
N TYR A 101 4.55 -5.80 -3.25
CA TYR A 101 5.67 -4.86 -3.19
C TYR A 101 5.53 -3.82 -4.28
N GLY A 102 5.55 -2.54 -3.91
CA GLY A 102 5.39 -1.42 -4.82
C GLY A 102 6.21 -0.22 -4.43
N ILE A 103 5.97 0.88 -5.11
CA ILE A 103 6.62 2.17 -4.85
C ILE A 103 5.62 3.07 -4.13
N ARG A 104 6.04 3.63 -3.00
CA ARG A 104 5.27 4.68 -2.32
C ARG A 104 5.53 6.02 -3.01
N TYR A 105 4.76 6.29 -4.06
CA TYR A 105 4.87 7.55 -4.80
C TYR A 105 4.50 8.73 -3.92
N LYS A 106 5.27 9.79 -4.00
CA LYS A 106 4.99 11.04 -3.28
C LYS A 106 3.67 11.69 -3.72
N TYR A 107 3.35 11.55 -4.99
CA TYR A 107 2.13 12.05 -5.60
C TYR A 107 1.44 10.91 -6.34
N GLY A 108 0.10 10.91 -6.31
CA GLY A 108 -0.68 10.09 -7.22
C GLY A 108 -0.54 10.58 -8.67
N ILE A 109 -1.20 9.89 -9.59
CA ILE A 109 -1.11 10.24 -11.01
C ILE A 109 -1.57 11.68 -11.23
N PHE A 110 -2.80 12.02 -10.90
CA PHE A 110 -3.36 13.37 -10.80
C PHE A 110 -4.79 13.30 -10.27
N LYS A 111 -5.30 14.42 -9.74
CA LYS A 111 -6.73 14.61 -9.49
C LYS A 111 -7.35 15.35 -10.67
N GLN A 112 -8.57 14.95 -11.04
CA GLN A 112 -9.35 15.59 -12.07
C GLN A 112 -10.41 16.50 -11.44
N LEU A 113 -10.43 17.76 -11.87
CA LEU A 113 -11.45 18.73 -11.51
C LEU A 113 -12.22 19.16 -12.74
N ILE A 114 -13.47 19.57 -12.55
CA ILE A 114 -14.23 20.27 -13.58
C ILE A 114 -14.26 21.76 -13.23
N LYS A 115 -13.65 22.58 -14.04
CA LYS A 115 -13.64 24.04 -13.91
C LYS A 115 -14.07 24.66 -15.23
N ASP A 116 -15.05 25.55 -15.17
CA ASP A 116 -15.61 26.24 -16.35
C ASP A 116 -16.04 25.24 -17.47
N ASN A 117 -16.68 24.14 -17.08
CA ASN A 117 -17.10 23.03 -17.93
C ASN A 117 -15.94 22.31 -18.68
N GLN A 118 -14.72 22.49 -18.22
CA GLN A 118 -13.54 21.79 -18.73
C GLN A 118 -12.88 20.95 -17.66
N GLN A 119 -12.33 19.80 -18.05
CA GLN A 119 -11.51 18.98 -17.18
C GLN A 119 -10.16 19.69 -16.96
N VAL A 120 -9.78 19.81 -15.70
CA VAL A 120 -8.49 20.33 -15.26
C VAL A 120 -7.81 19.30 -14.38
N GLU A 121 -6.54 19.01 -14.68
CA GLU A 121 -5.71 18.11 -13.91
C GLU A 121 -4.91 18.89 -12.88
N ILE A 122 -4.90 18.39 -11.63
CA ILE A 122 -4.12 18.96 -10.54
C ILE A 122 -3.28 17.88 -9.87
N THR A 123 -2.24 18.30 -9.17
CA THR A 123 -1.40 17.39 -8.41
C THR A 123 -2.21 16.62 -7.37
N ASP A 124 -2.13 15.30 -7.40
CA ASP A 124 -2.70 14.44 -6.37
C ASP A 124 -1.71 14.29 -5.21
N ASN A 125 -1.84 15.17 -4.22
CA ASN A 125 -1.03 15.13 -3.01
C ASN A 125 -1.71 14.26 -1.94
N TRP A 126 -1.86 12.98 -2.20
CA TRP A 126 -2.59 12.02 -1.36
C TRP A 126 -1.97 11.84 0.03
N LEU A 127 -0.68 12.18 0.20
CA LEU A 127 0.02 12.18 1.48
C LEU A 127 -0.13 13.50 2.26
N HIS A 128 -1.02 14.39 1.80
CA HIS A 128 -1.32 15.62 2.53
C HIS A 128 -2.17 15.30 3.75
N GLY A 129 -1.58 15.42 4.92
CA GLY A 129 -2.20 15.07 6.18
C GLY A 129 -1.86 13.65 6.65
N GLU A 130 -2.67 13.11 7.54
CA GLU A 130 -2.50 11.76 8.05
C GLU A 130 -3.19 10.75 7.12
N TRP A 131 -2.45 9.71 6.73
CA TRP A 131 -2.98 8.59 5.98
C TRP A 131 -3.17 7.39 6.91
N PRO A 132 -4.40 7.02 7.30
CA PRO A 132 -4.63 6.03 8.36
C PRO A 132 -4.23 4.61 7.98
N TRP A 133 -4.03 4.33 6.69
CA TRP A 133 -3.74 2.99 6.16
C TRP A 133 -2.24 2.69 6.04
N GLU A 134 -1.38 3.58 6.52
CA GLU A 134 0.08 3.39 6.52
C GLU A 134 0.62 3.10 7.91
N LEU A 135 1.62 2.23 7.95
CA LEU A 135 2.46 1.96 9.12
C LEU A 135 3.92 2.00 8.69
N CYS A 136 4.60 3.06 9.05
CA CYS A 136 6.04 3.16 8.81
C CYS A 136 6.81 2.13 9.63
N GLN A 137 7.66 1.33 8.99
CA GLN A 137 8.44 0.25 9.61
C GLN A 137 9.95 0.49 9.45
N PRO A 138 10.54 1.48 10.13
CA PRO A 138 11.93 1.83 9.95
C PRO A 138 12.90 0.72 10.37
N ASP A 139 12.49 -0.15 11.28
CA ASP A 139 13.29 -1.30 11.74
C ASP A 139 13.45 -2.39 10.66
N GLU A 140 12.61 -2.36 9.62
CA GLU A 140 12.67 -3.27 8.47
C GLU A 140 13.32 -2.61 7.24
N SER A 141 14.00 -1.48 7.44
CA SER A 141 14.68 -0.76 6.36
C SER A 141 15.79 -1.59 5.73
N VAL A 142 15.92 -1.45 4.41
CA VAL A 142 16.92 -2.16 3.62
C VAL A 142 17.81 -1.19 2.84
N HIS A 143 19.08 -1.54 2.67
CA HIS A 143 19.98 -0.81 1.79
C HIS A 143 19.79 -1.25 0.34
N VAL A 144 19.53 -0.30 -0.54
CA VAL A 144 19.38 -0.53 -1.99
C VAL A 144 20.51 0.17 -2.71
N GLY A 145 21.29 -0.61 -3.46
CA GLY A 145 22.41 -0.08 -4.25
C GLY A 145 21.98 0.27 -5.68
N PHE A 146 22.68 1.22 -6.28
CA PHE A 146 22.50 1.63 -7.68
C PHE A 146 23.83 1.75 -8.40
N GLY A 147 23.79 1.56 -9.74
CA GLY A 147 24.97 1.64 -10.58
C GLY A 147 26.03 0.61 -10.22
N GLY A 148 27.29 1.02 -10.32
CA GLY A 148 28.43 0.27 -9.79
C GLY A 148 29.07 -0.70 -10.77
N ARG A 149 29.95 -1.53 -10.21
CA ARG A 149 30.76 -2.47 -10.97
C ARG A 149 30.74 -3.87 -10.33
N VAL A 150 31.06 -4.84 -11.15
CA VAL A 150 31.26 -6.22 -10.72
C VAL A 150 32.74 -6.45 -10.46
N GLU A 151 33.08 -6.95 -9.28
CA GLU A 151 34.41 -7.33 -8.88
C GLU A 151 34.53 -8.84 -8.75
N ASN A 152 35.59 -9.37 -9.30
CA ASN A 152 35.93 -10.77 -9.20
C ASN A 152 36.94 -11.00 -8.07
N TYR A 153 36.75 -12.02 -7.26
CA TYR A 153 37.67 -12.37 -6.20
C TYR A 153 37.70 -13.87 -5.94
N VAL A 154 38.77 -14.32 -5.29
CA VAL A 154 38.88 -15.71 -4.84
C VAL A 154 38.61 -15.72 -3.34
N SER A 155 37.68 -16.55 -2.91
CA SER A 155 37.35 -16.70 -1.48
C SER A 155 38.48 -17.41 -0.73
N ASP A 156 38.49 -17.36 0.59
CA ASP A 156 39.46 -18.04 1.47
C ASP A 156 39.51 -19.56 1.24
N ARG A 157 38.44 -20.13 0.67
CA ARG A 157 38.35 -21.55 0.29
C ARG A 157 38.84 -21.84 -1.13
N GLY A 158 39.46 -20.88 -1.82
CA GLY A 158 39.94 -21.01 -3.18
C GLY A 158 38.88 -20.98 -4.27
N ASN A 159 37.60 -20.68 -3.95
CA ASN A 159 36.54 -20.63 -4.94
C ASN A 159 36.46 -19.24 -5.59
N TYR A 160 36.31 -19.21 -6.91
CA TYR A 160 36.01 -17.99 -7.66
C TYR A 160 34.63 -17.45 -7.25
N ARG A 161 34.56 -16.16 -6.99
CA ARG A 161 33.36 -15.43 -6.57
C ARG A 161 33.25 -14.10 -7.29
N VAL A 162 32.05 -13.62 -7.38
CA VAL A 162 31.70 -12.35 -7.98
C VAL A 162 30.92 -11.55 -6.95
N ARG A 163 31.22 -10.27 -6.78
CA ARG A 163 30.44 -9.36 -5.98
C ARG A 163 30.12 -8.09 -6.78
N TRP A 164 28.93 -7.57 -6.57
CA TRP A 164 28.56 -6.28 -7.05
C TRP A 164 28.91 -5.20 -6.01
N VAL A 165 29.57 -4.14 -6.46
CA VAL A 165 29.92 -2.98 -5.63
C VAL A 165 29.15 -1.79 -6.20
N PRO A 166 28.08 -1.33 -5.51
CA PRO A 166 27.29 -0.20 -5.98
C PRO A 166 28.08 1.12 -5.89
N ASP A 167 27.78 2.05 -6.77
CA ASP A 167 28.32 3.42 -6.71
C ASP A 167 27.59 4.29 -5.70
N GLU A 168 26.28 4.03 -5.51
CA GLU A 168 25.40 4.76 -4.62
C GLU A 168 24.53 3.78 -3.82
N GLN A 169 24.19 4.15 -2.59
CA GLN A 169 23.25 3.41 -1.77
C GLN A 169 22.20 4.36 -1.16
N VAL A 170 20.95 3.91 -1.14
CA VAL A 170 19.86 4.57 -0.45
C VAL A 170 19.24 3.62 0.56
N ILE A 171 18.58 4.17 1.57
CA ILE A 171 17.80 3.39 2.54
C ILE A 171 16.35 3.38 2.09
N ALA A 172 15.82 2.20 1.79
CA ALA A 172 14.41 1.99 1.54
C ALA A 172 13.70 1.65 2.84
N VAL A 173 12.75 2.50 3.24
CA VAL A 173 11.94 2.33 4.44
C VAL A 173 10.58 1.77 4.03
N PRO A 174 10.14 0.61 4.56
CA PRO A 174 8.80 0.08 4.30
C PRO A 174 7.71 0.90 5.00
N TYR A 175 6.55 0.92 4.35
CA TYR A 175 5.32 1.52 4.88
C TYR A 175 4.15 0.56 4.77
#